data_11fae124a4207b830342dbedd767075e
#
_entry.id   11fae124a4207b830342dbedd767075e
#
_cell.length_a   1.000
_cell.length_b   1.000
_cell.length_c   1.000
_cell.angle_alpha   90.00
_cell.angle_beta   90.00
_cell.angle_gamma   90.00
#
_symmetry.space_group_name_H-M   'P 1'
#
loop_
_entity.id
_entity.type
_entity.pdbx_description
1 polymer ?
#
loop_
_entity_poly.entity_id
_entity_poly.type
_entity_poly.pdbx_seq_one_letter_code
_entity_poly.pdbx_strand_id
1 'polypeptide(L)'
;MAFFDIIIRKKEVIYMSLTAGIVGLPNVGKSTLFNAITKKSILMANYPFATIDPNVGVVIVPDERIDVLKNMYNPERVIPTTYEFTDIAGLVKGASNGEGLGNKFLSHIREVDAVVEVVRCFDDENIIHVDGSVDPIRDIEVINVELVLSDLEIVTSRINRIGKKAMTTKNKDDVKEIELLERIKEALESNIPVRKLGLDEEEKKLISSFNLITLKPIIYALNVEDNDINTCLLYTSD
;
A
#
# COMPACT_ATOMS: atom_id res chain seq x y z
N MET A 1 -15.07 42.33 0.26
CA MET A 1 -13.61 42.28 0.08
C MET A 1 -12.93 41.89 1.39
N ALA A 2 -13.40 40.84 2.07
CA ALA A 2 -12.91 40.45 3.40
C ALA A 2 -12.99 38.93 3.63
N PHE A 3 -12.93 38.10 2.56
CA PHE A 3 -13.00 36.64 2.67
C PHE A 3 -11.75 35.91 2.17
N PHE A 4 -10.71 36.62 1.71
CA PHE A 4 -9.49 35.99 1.17
C PHE A 4 -8.26 36.06 2.09
N ASP A 5 -8.33 36.77 3.23
CA ASP A 5 -7.19 36.98 4.14
C ASP A 5 -6.99 35.87 5.22
N ILE A 6 -7.78 34.79 5.20
CA ILE A 6 -7.73 33.78 6.27
C ILE A 6 -6.85 32.58 5.91
N ILE A 7 -6.33 32.47 4.68
CA ILE A 7 -5.58 31.28 4.23
C ILE A 7 -4.06 31.47 4.22
N ILE A 8 -3.54 32.66 4.51
CA ILE A 8 -2.10 32.90 4.57
C ILE A 8 -1.63 33.08 6.02
N ARG A 9 -1.92 32.14 6.90
CA ARG A 9 -1.02 31.88 8.03
C ARG A 9 -0.11 30.73 7.64
N LYS A 10 1.21 31.02 7.58
CA LYS A 10 2.31 30.04 7.48
C LYS A 10 1.98 28.76 8.28
N LYS A 11 1.23 27.84 7.69
CA LYS A 11 1.37 26.42 8.00
C LYS A 11 2.26 25.89 6.89
N GLU A 12 3.38 25.33 7.28
CA GLU A 12 4.13 24.42 6.43
C GLU A 12 3.10 23.51 5.80
N VAL A 13 2.89 23.67 4.49
CA VAL A 13 2.09 22.72 3.72
C VAL A 13 2.97 21.48 3.69
N ILE A 14 2.73 20.58 4.62
CA ILE A 14 3.28 19.23 4.54
C ILE A 14 2.64 18.66 3.28
N TYR A 15 3.39 18.67 2.19
CA TYR A 15 3.06 17.91 0.99
C TYR A 15 3.16 16.44 1.39
N MET A 16 2.07 15.89 1.89
CA MET A 16 1.95 14.44 2.04
C MET A 16 1.76 13.88 0.63
N SER A 17 2.87 13.53 -0.01
CA SER A 17 2.82 12.69 -1.20
C SER A 17 2.17 11.37 -0.82
N LEU A 18 1.14 10.97 -1.56
CA LEU A 18 0.56 9.63 -1.41
C LEU A 18 1.57 8.62 -1.91
N THR A 19 1.75 7.54 -1.16
CA THR A 19 2.78 6.53 -1.42
C THR A 19 2.17 5.17 -1.72
N ALA A 20 2.71 4.45 -2.70
CA ALA A 20 2.35 3.07 -2.97
C ALA A 20 3.57 2.16 -3.06
N GLY A 21 3.49 1.01 -2.39
CA GLY A 21 4.49 -0.03 -2.50
C GLY A 21 4.13 -1.04 -3.59
N ILE A 22 5.05 -1.27 -4.52
CA ILE A 22 4.91 -2.32 -5.54
C ILE A 22 5.44 -3.61 -4.94
N VAL A 23 4.56 -4.60 -4.84
CA VAL A 23 4.85 -5.92 -4.27
C VAL A 23 4.54 -7.02 -5.27
N GLY A 24 4.94 -8.25 -4.98
CA GLY A 24 4.66 -9.44 -5.80
C GLY A 24 5.75 -10.48 -5.64
N LEU A 25 5.51 -11.68 -6.13
CA LEU A 25 6.47 -12.76 -6.14
C LEU A 25 7.70 -12.42 -7.02
N PRO A 26 8.80 -13.15 -6.92
CA PRO A 26 9.93 -13.00 -7.84
C PRO A 26 9.51 -13.23 -9.31
N ASN A 27 10.13 -12.50 -10.24
CA ASN A 27 9.95 -12.66 -11.69
C ASN A 27 8.54 -12.40 -12.24
N VAL A 28 7.68 -11.64 -11.52
CA VAL A 28 6.33 -11.28 -11.98
C VAL A 28 6.27 -9.98 -12.79
N GLY A 29 7.40 -9.23 -12.88
CA GLY A 29 7.50 -7.98 -13.63
C GLY A 29 7.43 -6.70 -12.80
N LYS A 30 7.62 -6.75 -11.48
CA LYS A 30 7.62 -5.57 -10.58
C LYS A 30 8.52 -4.44 -11.06
N SER A 31 9.80 -4.72 -11.24
CA SER A 31 10.77 -3.71 -11.67
C SER A 31 10.51 -3.22 -13.09
N THR A 32 9.89 -4.03 -13.94
CA THR A 32 9.44 -3.61 -15.29
C THR A 32 8.32 -2.58 -15.16
N LEU A 33 7.31 -2.85 -14.34
CA LEU A 33 6.22 -1.92 -14.05
C LEU A 33 6.76 -0.63 -13.42
N PHE A 34 7.59 -0.74 -12.38
CA PHE A 34 8.22 0.41 -11.73
C PHE A 34 8.97 1.28 -12.73
N ASN A 35 9.82 0.68 -13.58
CA ASN A 35 10.56 1.40 -14.60
C ASN A 35 9.64 2.03 -15.65
N ALA A 36 8.56 1.37 -16.05
CA ALA A 36 7.61 1.90 -17.01
C ALA A 36 6.87 3.14 -16.48
N ILE A 37 6.48 3.10 -15.20
CA ILE A 37 5.82 4.21 -14.53
C ILE A 37 6.79 5.38 -14.32
N THR A 38 8.02 5.12 -13.86
CA THR A 38 8.98 6.15 -13.47
C THR A 38 9.75 6.74 -14.65
N LYS A 39 9.99 5.99 -15.73
CA LYS A 39 10.66 6.52 -16.94
C LYS A 39 9.92 7.68 -17.61
N LYS A 40 8.60 7.73 -17.52
CA LYS A 40 7.81 8.88 -17.98
C LYS A 40 8.00 10.12 -17.11
N SER A 41 8.61 9.98 -15.94
CA SER A 41 8.75 11.03 -14.92
C SER A 41 10.15 11.69 -14.87
N ILE A 42 11.09 11.28 -15.72
CA ILE A 42 12.47 11.83 -15.78
C ILE A 42 12.50 13.33 -16.08
N LEU A 43 11.41 13.93 -16.56
CA LEU A 43 11.26 15.37 -16.71
C LEU A 43 11.13 16.15 -15.38
N MET A 44 11.17 15.47 -14.23
CA MET A 44 10.95 16.05 -12.90
C MET A 44 12.25 16.40 -12.14
N ALA A 45 13.41 16.41 -12.78
CA ALA A 45 14.69 16.78 -12.16
C ALA A 45 14.71 18.18 -11.48
N ASN A 46 13.63 18.95 -11.59
CA ASN A 46 13.46 20.29 -10.99
C ASN A 46 12.46 20.34 -9.83
N TYR A 47 12.00 19.20 -9.31
CA TYR A 47 11.13 19.20 -8.13
C TYR A 47 11.98 19.29 -6.85
N PRO A 48 11.76 20.29 -5.99
CA PRO A 48 12.69 20.62 -4.89
C PRO A 48 12.79 19.59 -3.77
N PHE A 49 12.03 18.48 -3.81
CA PHE A 49 11.98 17.47 -2.76
C PHE A 49 12.09 16.02 -3.27
N ALA A 50 12.52 15.80 -4.51
CA ALA A 50 12.78 14.44 -5.00
C ALA A 50 14.01 13.88 -4.29
N THR A 51 13.83 13.03 -3.30
CA THR A 51 14.89 12.20 -2.74
C THR A 51 15.35 11.22 -3.81
N ILE A 52 16.66 11.18 -4.05
CA ILE A 52 17.27 10.22 -4.98
C ILE A 52 17.47 8.89 -4.23
N ASP A 53 16.39 8.22 -3.92
CA ASP A 53 16.44 6.82 -3.50
C ASP A 53 16.25 5.96 -4.76
N PRO A 54 17.14 5.02 -5.06
CA PRO A 54 17.07 4.22 -6.29
C PRO A 54 15.80 3.36 -6.41
N ASN A 55 15.09 3.16 -5.30
CA ASN A 55 13.88 2.36 -5.24
C ASN A 55 12.59 3.19 -5.12
N VAL A 56 12.69 4.52 -5.16
CA VAL A 56 11.54 5.44 -5.08
C VAL A 56 11.40 6.22 -6.38
N GLY A 57 10.22 6.15 -6.97
CA GLY A 57 9.88 6.89 -8.18
C GLY A 57 8.71 7.83 -7.95
N VAL A 58 8.91 9.12 -8.24
CA VAL A 58 7.86 10.13 -8.12
C VAL A 58 7.18 10.34 -9.47
N VAL A 59 5.86 10.30 -9.52
CA VAL A 59 5.03 10.44 -10.73
C VAL A 59 4.03 11.57 -10.54
N ILE A 60 3.86 12.42 -11.56
CA ILE A 60 2.79 13.41 -11.58
C ILE A 60 1.46 12.70 -11.87
N VAL A 61 0.44 13.00 -11.07
CA VAL A 61 -0.94 12.56 -11.37
C VAL A 61 -1.51 13.42 -12.48
N PRO A 62 -1.85 12.85 -13.65
CA PRO A 62 -2.49 13.59 -14.73
C PRO A 62 -3.89 14.04 -14.27
N ASP A 63 -4.20 15.33 -14.42
CA ASP A 63 -5.53 15.87 -14.10
C ASP A 63 -5.87 17.00 -15.09
N GLU A 64 -6.76 16.72 -16.01
CA GLU A 64 -7.21 17.67 -17.05
C GLU A 64 -7.84 18.94 -16.44
N ARG A 65 -8.38 18.86 -15.23
CA ARG A 65 -8.97 20.02 -14.53
C ARG A 65 -7.91 21.09 -14.23
N ILE A 66 -6.66 20.67 -14.05
CA ILE A 66 -5.54 21.60 -13.81
C ILE A 66 -5.32 22.50 -15.04
N ASP A 67 -5.40 21.93 -16.25
CA ASP A 67 -5.22 22.69 -17.49
C ASP A 67 -6.38 23.69 -17.70
N VAL A 68 -7.60 23.30 -17.37
CA VAL A 68 -8.76 24.20 -17.40
C VAL A 68 -8.57 25.37 -16.42
N LEU A 69 -8.20 25.10 -15.18
CA LEU A 69 -7.97 26.10 -14.16
C LEU A 69 -6.80 27.03 -14.52
N LYS A 70 -5.71 26.48 -15.07
CA LYS A 70 -4.57 27.25 -15.57
C LYS A 70 -4.98 28.25 -16.64
N ASN A 71 -5.81 27.81 -17.60
CA ASN A 71 -6.30 28.68 -18.68
C ASN A 71 -7.26 29.75 -18.18
N MET A 72 -8.06 29.47 -17.12
CA MET A 72 -9.01 30.43 -16.55
C MET A 72 -8.31 31.50 -15.71
N TYR A 73 -7.30 31.14 -14.92
CA TYR A 73 -6.72 32.01 -13.90
C TYR A 73 -5.31 32.51 -14.24
N ASN A 74 -4.67 31.97 -15.28
CA ASN A 74 -3.30 32.30 -15.71
C ASN A 74 -2.32 32.47 -14.53
N PRO A 75 -2.14 31.45 -13.67
CA PRO A 75 -1.35 31.54 -12.46
C PRO A 75 0.16 31.63 -12.79
N GLU A 76 0.93 32.25 -11.91
CA GLU A 76 2.40 32.32 -12.04
C GLU A 76 3.04 30.93 -11.94
N ARG A 77 2.42 30.01 -11.17
CA ARG A 77 2.93 28.66 -10.96
C ARG A 77 1.78 27.65 -10.84
N VAL A 78 1.98 26.49 -11.48
CA VAL A 78 1.08 25.32 -11.35
C VAL A 78 1.86 24.19 -10.67
N ILE A 79 1.30 23.63 -9.60
CA ILE A 79 1.91 22.52 -8.85
C ILE A 79 0.93 21.35 -8.91
N PRO A 80 1.17 20.34 -9.76
CA PRO A 80 0.35 19.14 -9.80
C PRO A 80 0.58 18.26 -8.56
N THR A 81 -0.39 17.41 -8.26
CA THR A 81 -0.22 16.35 -7.26
C THR A 81 0.76 15.29 -7.75
N THR A 82 1.59 14.81 -6.85
CA THR A 82 2.53 13.72 -7.12
C THR A 82 2.14 12.46 -6.34
N TYR A 83 2.53 11.32 -6.88
CA TYR A 83 2.42 10.01 -6.26
C TYR A 83 3.80 9.37 -6.21
N GLU A 84 4.15 8.77 -5.10
CA GLU A 84 5.43 8.09 -4.94
C GLU A 84 5.22 6.58 -5.01
N PHE A 85 5.98 5.92 -5.88
CA PHE A 85 6.04 4.46 -5.97
C PHE A 85 7.35 3.97 -5.39
N THR A 86 7.28 2.96 -4.53
CA THR A 86 8.46 2.28 -3.99
C THR A 86 8.51 0.86 -4.54
N ASP A 87 9.61 0.49 -5.22
CA ASP A 87 9.86 -0.91 -5.60
C ASP A 87 10.34 -1.68 -4.36
N ILE A 88 9.42 -2.45 -3.79
CA ILE A 88 9.70 -3.27 -2.62
C ILE A 88 10.18 -4.63 -3.10
N ALA A 89 11.34 -5.07 -2.60
CA ALA A 89 11.93 -6.36 -2.97
C ALA A 89 10.90 -7.50 -2.85
N GLY A 90 10.95 -8.47 -3.77
CA GLY A 90 9.93 -9.52 -3.85
C GLY A 90 9.77 -10.32 -2.57
N LEU A 91 8.51 -10.64 -2.26
CA LEU A 91 8.15 -11.51 -1.15
C LEU A 91 8.63 -12.93 -1.44
N VAL A 92 9.27 -13.55 -0.45
CA VAL A 92 9.58 -14.98 -0.44
C VAL A 92 8.64 -15.63 0.56
N LYS A 93 8.07 -16.77 0.21
CA LYS A 93 7.21 -17.57 1.09
C LYS A 93 7.90 -17.81 2.44
N GLY A 94 7.16 -17.57 3.55
CA GLY A 94 7.72 -17.64 4.89
C GLY A 94 8.36 -16.34 5.38
N ALA A 95 8.08 -15.20 4.74
CA ALA A 95 8.61 -13.89 5.12
C ALA A 95 8.15 -13.46 6.52
N SER A 96 6.96 -13.87 6.95
CA SER A 96 6.41 -13.61 8.28
C SER A 96 7.11 -14.41 9.39
N ASN A 97 7.68 -15.57 9.07
CA ASN A 97 8.38 -16.44 10.03
C ASN A 97 9.90 -16.29 9.99
N GLY A 98 10.42 -15.41 9.10
CA GLY A 98 11.85 -15.35 8.77
C GLY A 98 12.63 -14.29 9.52
N GLU A 99 13.84 -14.63 9.90
CA GLU A 99 14.85 -13.67 10.31
C GLU A 99 15.39 -12.93 9.07
N GLY A 100 15.35 -11.59 9.07
CA GLY A 100 16.11 -10.77 8.15
C GLY A 100 15.31 -10.14 6.99
N LEU A 101 15.37 -10.70 5.77
CA LEU A 101 14.84 -10.04 4.56
C LEU A 101 13.30 -9.92 4.53
N GLY A 102 12.57 -10.92 5.08
CA GLY A 102 11.11 -10.89 5.14
C GLY A 102 10.58 -9.76 6.02
N ASN A 103 11.19 -9.56 7.19
CA ASN A 103 10.80 -8.48 8.11
C ASN A 103 11.06 -7.09 7.53
N LYS A 104 12.15 -6.90 6.76
CA LYS A 104 12.43 -5.65 6.04
C LYS A 104 11.38 -5.38 4.95
N PHE A 105 10.99 -6.40 4.21
CA PHE A 105 9.94 -6.30 3.22
C PHE A 105 8.61 -5.84 3.84
N LEU A 106 8.17 -6.50 4.91
CA LEU A 106 6.93 -6.16 5.62
C LEU A 106 7.00 -4.75 6.24
N SER A 107 8.17 -4.31 6.76
CA SER A 107 8.31 -2.95 7.28
C SER A 107 8.15 -1.89 6.20
N HIS A 108 8.70 -2.09 5.00
CA HIS A 108 8.51 -1.14 3.89
C HIS A 108 7.05 -1.05 3.44
N ILE A 109 6.31 -2.18 3.42
CA ILE A 109 4.87 -2.15 3.11
C ILE A 109 4.09 -1.38 4.19
N ARG A 110 4.53 -1.41 5.45
CA ARG A 110 3.87 -0.65 6.54
C ARG A 110 4.00 0.86 6.38
N GLU A 111 5.05 1.33 5.72
CA GLU A 111 5.34 2.76 5.55
C GLU A 111 4.53 3.40 4.41
N VAL A 112 4.02 2.63 3.44
CA VAL A 112 3.26 3.15 2.30
C VAL A 112 1.75 3.24 2.60
N ASP A 113 1.02 4.10 1.86
CA ASP A 113 -0.42 4.30 2.03
C ASP A 113 -1.27 3.24 1.32
N ALA A 114 -0.76 2.69 0.20
CA ALA A 114 -1.43 1.69 -0.62
C ALA A 114 -0.44 0.64 -1.11
N VAL A 115 -0.97 -0.51 -1.52
CA VAL A 115 -0.20 -1.62 -2.07
C VAL A 115 -0.61 -1.86 -3.52
N VAL A 116 0.37 -1.99 -4.41
CA VAL A 116 0.17 -2.45 -5.79
C VAL A 116 0.80 -3.84 -5.91
N GLU A 117 -0.01 -4.86 -5.97
CA GLU A 117 0.44 -6.23 -6.14
C GLU A 117 0.52 -6.61 -7.61
N VAL A 118 1.73 -6.90 -8.08
CA VAL A 118 1.97 -7.35 -9.47
C VAL A 118 1.83 -8.86 -9.52
N VAL A 119 0.91 -9.31 -10.34
CA VAL A 119 0.56 -10.72 -10.51
C VAL A 119 0.92 -11.17 -11.92
N ARG A 120 1.64 -12.29 -12.01
CA ARG A 120 2.01 -12.87 -13.32
C ARG A 120 0.84 -13.69 -13.87
N CYS A 121 0.36 -13.30 -15.05
CA CYS A 121 -0.72 -13.96 -15.77
C CYS A 121 -0.29 -14.40 -17.17
N PHE A 122 0.99 -14.56 -17.44
CA PHE A 122 1.56 -15.00 -18.71
C PHE A 122 2.50 -16.19 -18.51
N ASP A 123 2.60 -17.05 -19.51
CA ASP A 123 3.54 -18.15 -19.54
C ASP A 123 4.76 -17.81 -20.39
N ASP A 124 5.97 -18.05 -19.87
CA ASP A 124 7.23 -17.92 -20.59
C ASP A 124 8.22 -18.98 -20.04
N GLU A 125 8.65 -19.88 -20.90
CA GLU A 125 9.55 -20.97 -20.55
C GLU A 125 10.94 -20.48 -20.08
N ASN A 126 11.35 -19.28 -20.46
CA ASN A 126 12.61 -18.67 -20.08
C ASN A 126 12.57 -17.97 -18.72
N ILE A 127 11.38 -17.76 -18.16
CA ILE A 127 11.18 -17.07 -16.89
C ILE A 127 10.72 -18.09 -15.84
N ILE A 128 11.62 -18.47 -14.96
CA ILE A 128 11.33 -19.45 -13.90
C ILE A 128 10.30 -18.90 -12.93
N HIS A 129 9.21 -19.66 -12.68
CA HIS A 129 8.26 -19.40 -11.60
C HIS A 129 8.71 -20.04 -10.29
N VAL A 130 8.51 -19.37 -9.16
CA VAL A 130 8.96 -19.85 -7.83
C VAL A 130 8.32 -21.19 -7.46
N ASP A 131 7.03 -21.37 -7.78
CA ASP A 131 6.28 -22.60 -7.50
C ASP A 131 6.20 -23.55 -8.72
N GLY A 132 6.99 -23.31 -9.78
CA GLY A 132 7.12 -24.17 -10.96
C GLY A 132 5.99 -24.06 -11.99
N SER A 133 4.86 -23.40 -11.67
CA SER A 133 3.77 -23.13 -12.59
C SER A 133 3.14 -21.77 -12.33
N VAL A 134 2.61 -21.13 -13.35
CA VAL A 134 1.85 -19.87 -13.23
C VAL A 134 0.45 -20.18 -12.74
N ASP A 135 0.07 -19.59 -11.62
CA ASP A 135 -1.28 -19.64 -11.07
C ASP A 135 -1.58 -18.31 -10.33
N PRO A 136 -2.20 -17.35 -11.01
CA PRO A 136 -2.40 -16.00 -10.46
C PRO A 136 -3.17 -15.96 -9.14
N ILE A 137 -4.18 -16.84 -8.99
CA ILE A 137 -5.01 -16.88 -7.77
C ILE A 137 -4.19 -17.39 -6.59
N ARG A 138 -3.47 -18.50 -6.77
CA ARG A 138 -2.58 -19.04 -5.76
C ARG A 138 -1.52 -18.03 -5.36
N ASP A 139 -0.94 -17.31 -6.33
CA ASP A 139 0.13 -16.34 -6.09
C ASP A 139 -0.36 -15.15 -5.25
N ILE A 140 -1.57 -14.65 -5.52
CA ILE A 140 -2.26 -13.64 -4.71
C ILE A 140 -2.52 -14.18 -3.29
N GLU A 141 -3.01 -15.41 -3.17
CA GLU A 141 -3.28 -16.02 -1.86
C GLU A 141 -2.02 -16.17 -1.02
N VAL A 142 -0.90 -16.57 -1.61
CA VAL A 142 0.39 -16.69 -0.92
C VAL A 142 0.80 -15.35 -0.30
N ILE A 143 0.70 -14.26 -1.06
CA ILE A 143 1.02 -12.92 -0.54
C ILE A 143 0.04 -12.50 0.54
N ASN A 144 -1.26 -12.68 0.31
CA ASN A 144 -2.28 -12.30 1.28
C ASN A 144 -2.10 -13.01 2.62
N VAL A 145 -1.76 -14.30 2.62
CA VAL A 145 -1.49 -15.07 3.85
C VAL A 145 -0.31 -14.48 4.61
N GLU A 146 0.79 -14.14 3.95
CA GLU A 146 1.96 -13.53 4.60
C GLU A 146 1.63 -12.17 5.23
N LEU A 147 0.81 -11.34 4.55
CA LEU A 147 0.38 -10.05 5.09
C LEU A 147 -0.55 -10.23 6.31
N VAL A 148 -1.46 -11.20 6.24
CA VAL A 148 -2.36 -11.54 7.35
C VAL A 148 -1.59 -12.04 8.57
N LEU A 149 -0.64 -12.96 8.38
CA LEU A 149 0.19 -13.49 9.47
C LEU A 149 1.02 -12.39 10.15
N SER A 150 1.56 -11.47 9.35
CA SER A 150 2.31 -10.33 9.87
C SER A 150 1.45 -9.40 10.73
N ASP A 151 0.20 -9.15 10.34
CA ASP A 151 -0.71 -8.32 11.14
C ASP A 151 -1.22 -9.06 12.37
N LEU A 152 -1.47 -10.38 12.25
CA LEU A 152 -1.87 -11.23 13.37
C LEU A 152 -0.83 -11.23 14.50
N GLU A 153 0.46 -11.25 14.16
CA GLU A 153 1.54 -11.16 15.15
C GLU A 153 1.49 -9.82 15.93
N ILE A 154 1.30 -8.70 15.23
CA ILE A 154 1.21 -7.37 15.86
C ILE A 154 -0.01 -7.28 16.77
N VAL A 155 -1.17 -7.69 16.27
CA VAL A 155 -2.43 -7.65 17.01
C VAL A 155 -2.35 -8.51 18.25
N THR A 156 -1.85 -9.73 18.13
CA THR A 156 -1.68 -10.67 19.26
C THR A 156 -0.71 -10.12 20.31
N SER A 157 0.42 -9.59 19.87
CA SER A 157 1.41 -8.96 20.76
C SER A 157 0.82 -7.77 21.52
N ARG A 158 -0.01 -6.97 20.85
CA ARG A 158 -0.68 -5.81 21.47
C ARG A 158 -1.72 -6.26 22.49
N ILE A 159 -2.59 -7.22 22.17
CA ILE A 159 -3.58 -7.79 23.10
C ILE A 159 -2.88 -8.30 24.37
N ASN A 160 -1.81 -9.08 24.22
CA ASN A 160 -1.05 -9.61 25.35
C ASN A 160 -0.44 -8.52 26.25
N ARG A 161 -0.01 -7.40 25.66
CA ARG A 161 0.56 -6.27 26.40
C ARG A 161 -0.50 -5.47 27.15
N ILE A 162 -1.64 -5.17 26.48
CA ILE A 162 -2.72 -4.37 27.09
C ILE A 162 -3.54 -5.21 28.07
N GLY A 163 -3.80 -6.48 27.78
CA GLY A 163 -4.63 -7.35 28.61
C GLY A 163 -4.17 -7.37 30.07
N LYS A 164 -2.86 -7.42 30.30
CA LYS A 164 -2.28 -7.34 31.66
C LYS A 164 -2.57 -6.00 32.34
N LYS A 165 -2.60 -4.89 31.60
CA LYS A 165 -2.85 -3.54 32.12
C LYS A 165 -4.35 -3.29 32.34
N ALA A 166 -5.20 -3.67 31.39
CA ALA A 166 -6.64 -3.47 31.47
C ALA A 166 -7.29 -4.21 32.64
N MET A 167 -6.81 -5.41 32.97
CA MET A 167 -7.24 -6.14 34.17
C MET A 167 -6.97 -5.39 35.48
N THR A 168 -5.94 -4.51 35.49
CA THR A 168 -5.52 -3.78 36.70
C THR A 168 -6.17 -2.41 36.78
N THR A 169 -6.32 -1.68 35.66
CA THR A 169 -6.72 -0.25 35.67
C THR A 169 -8.19 -0.02 35.32
N LYS A 170 -8.91 -0.99 34.73
CA LYS A 170 -10.31 -0.91 34.27
C LYS A 170 -10.60 0.38 33.43
N ASN A 171 -9.60 0.85 32.67
CA ASN A 171 -9.78 2.00 31.80
C ASN A 171 -10.73 1.62 30.64
N LYS A 172 -11.78 2.43 30.39
CA LYS A 172 -12.77 2.18 29.34
C LYS A 172 -12.17 2.19 27.93
N ASP A 173 -11.14 2.99 27.69
CA ASP A 173 -10.48 3.07 26.39
C ASP A 173 -9.64 1.82 26.12
N ASP A 174 -8.92 1.31 27.13
CA ASP A 174 -8.17 0.06 27.02
C ASP A 174 -9.12 -1.14 26.74
N VAL A 175 -10.33 -1.13 27.32
CA VAL A 175 -11.34 -2.19 27.07
C VAL A 175 -11.86 -2.14 25.64
N LYS A 176 -12.23 -0.97 25.13
CA LYS A 176 -12.67 -0.80 23.74
C LYS A 176 -11.58 -1.21 22.73
N GLU A 177 -10.33 -0.85 23.02
CA GLU A 177 -9.20 -1.25 22.17
C GLU A 177 -9.06 -2.78 22.12
N ILE A 178 -9.17 -3.47 23.26
CA ILE A 178 -9.07 -4.93 23.33
C ILE A 178 -10.22 -5.57 22.54
N GLU A 179 -11.47 -5.14 22.76
CA GLU A 179 -12.63 -5.69 22.04
C GLU A 179 -12.48 -5.58 20.51
N LEU A 180 -11.99 -4.45 20.03
CA LEU A 180 -11.70 -4.24 18.62
C LEU A 180 -10.56 -5.15 18.12
N LEU A 181 -9.47 -5.24 18.89
CA LEU A 181 -8.32 -6.06 18.53
C LEU A 181 -8.66 -7.56 18.52
N GLU A 182 -9.51 -8.04 19.45
CA GLU A 182 -9.97 -9.44 19.44
C GLU A 182 -10.82 -9.73 18.20
N ARG A 183 -11.72 -8.82 17.80
CA ARG A 183 -12.49 -8.95 16.56
C ARG A 183 -11.58 -8.97 15.32
N ILE A 184 -10.56 -8.12 15.28
CA ILE A 184 -9.57 -8.11 14.21
C ILE A 184 -8.77 -9.41 14.19
N LYS A 185 -8.33 -9.89 15.35
CA LYS A 185 -7.59 -11.15 15.50
C LYS A 185 -8.38 -12.33 14.95
N GLU A 186 -9.66 -12.48 15.33
CA GLU A 186 -10.55 -13.54 14.86
C GLU A 186 -10.69 -13.53 13.33
N ALA A 187 -10.82 -12.34 12.72
CA ALA A 187 -10.87 -12.20 11.28
C ALA A 187 -9.55 -12.62 10.61
N LEU A 188 -8.41 -12.19 11.15
CA LEU A 188 -7.08 -12.54 10.62
C LEU A 188 -6.81 -14.04 10.77
N GLU A 189 -7.20 -14.69 11.88
CA GLU A 189 -7.12 -16.15 12.07
C GLU A 189 -7.98 -16.91 11.04
N SER A 190 -9.06 -16.28 10.57
CA SER A 190 -9.91 -16.79 9.48
C SER A 190 -9.43 -16.38 8.07
N ASN A 191 -8.21 -15.85 7.95
CA ASN A 191 -7.63 -15.33 6.69
C ASN A 191 -8.47 -14.21 6.04
N ILE A 192 -9.19 -13.42 6.85
CA ILE A 192 -9.98 -12.27 6.41
C ILE A 192 -9.15 -10.99 6.67
N PRO A 193 -8.79 -10.21 5.61
CA PRO A 193 -8.05 -8.97 5.79
C PRO A 193 -8.89 -7.90 6.48
N VAL A 194 -8.24 -7.05 7.30
CA VAL A 194 -8.91 -6.03 8.13
C VAL A 194 -9.76 -5.06 7.32
N ARG A 195 -9.37 -4.74 6.06
CA ARG A 195 -10.15 -3.87 5.16
C ARG A 195 -11.57 -4.39 4.85
N LYS A 196 -11.82 -5.70 5.03
CA LYS A 196 -13.16 -6.31 4.82
C LYS A 196 -14.07 -6.24 6.06
N LEU A 197 -13.59 -5.79 7.22
CA LEU A 197 -14.35 -5.74 8.46
C LEU A 197 -15.34 -4.57 8.56
N GLY A 198 -15.31 -3.63 7.62
CA GLY A 198 -16.20 -2.46 7.63
C GLY A 198 -16.03 -1.57 8.86
N LEU A 199 -14.78 -1.36 9.31
CA LEU A 199 -14.48 -0.53 10.47
C LEU A 199 -14.93 0.92 10.26
N ASP A 200 -15.52 1.51 11.29
CA ASP A 200 -15.84 2.93 11.29
C ASP A 200 -14.61 3.83 11.51
N GLU A 201 -14.78 5.15 11.41
CA GLU A 201 -13.66 6.09 11.50
C GLU A 201 -13.06 6.18 12.93
N GLU A 202 -13.86 5.92 13.97
CA GLU A 202 -13.35 5.89 15.35
C GLU A 202 -12.50 4.64 15.58
N GLU A 203 -12.96 3.49 15.09
CA GLU A 203 -12.25 2.23 15.13
C GLU A 203 -10.93 2.30 14.34
N LYS A 204 -10.95 2.83 13.11
CA LYS A 204 -9.74 3.06 12.31
C LYS A 204 -8.75 3.96 13.02
N LYS A 205 -9.23 5.05 13.64
CA LYS A 205 -8.38 5.96 14.39
C LYS A 205 -7.72 5.28 15.59
N LEU A 206 -8.44 4.40 16.28
CA LEU A 206 -7.95 3.67 17.45
C LEU A 206 -6.78 2.75 17.11
N ILE A 207 -6.81 2.13 15.91
CA ILE A 207 -5.78 1.19 15.44
C ILE A 207 -4.75 1.84 14.48
N SER A 208 -4.87 3.13 14.19
CA SER A 208 -4.01 3.81 13.20
C SER A 208 -2.51 3.68 13.49
N SER A 209 -2.13 3.67 14.77
CA SER A 209 -0.74 3.54 15.20
C SER A 209 -0.10 2.17 14.90
N PHE A 210 -0.90 1.15 14.57
CA PHE A 210 -0.38 -0.19 14.27
C PHE A 210 0.04 -0.37 12.83
N ASN A 211 -0.36 0.56 11.95
CA ASN A 211 -0.06 0.51 10.51
C ASN A 211 -0.33 -0.89 9.92
N LEU A 212 -1.53 -1.45 10.21
CA LEU A 212 -1.90 -2.77 9.74
C LEU A 212 -1.91 -2.81 8.21
N ILE A 213 -1.14 -3.73 7.63
CA ILE A 213 -0.98 -3.86 6.18
C ILE A 213 -2.30 -4.27 5.54
N THR A 214 -3.01 -5.19 6.17
CA THR A 214 -4.28 -5.71 5.66
C THR A 214 -5.44 -4.72 5.74
N LEU A 215 -5.26 -3.57 6.40
CA LEU A 215 -6.20 -2.44 6.39
C LEU A 215 -6.02 -1.55 5.16
N LYS A 216 -4.80 -1.51 4.59
CA LYS A 216 -4.48 -0.64 3.44
C LYS A 216 -5.24 -1.07 2.18
N PRO A 217 -5.57 -0.12 1.28
CA PRO A 217 -6.07 -0.45 -0.04
C PRO A 217 -5.03 -1.23 -0.85
N ILE A 218 -5.51 -2.19 -1.63
CA ILE A 218 -4.68 -3.00 -2.52
C ILE A 218 -5.22 -2.91 -3.95
N ILE A 219 -4.31 -2.80 -4.90
CA ILE A 219 -4.59 -2.82 -6.34
C ILE A 219 -3.81 -3.99 -6.93
N TYR A 220 -4.50 -4.86 -7.67
CA TYR A 220 -3.87 -5.96 -8.40
C TYR A 220 -3.50 -5.50 -9.81
N ALA A 221 -2.21 -5.49 -10.11
CA ALA A 221 -1.66 -5.20 -11.44
C ALA A 221 -1.37 -6.52 -12.15
N LEU A 222 -2.29 -6.96 -13.00
CA LEU A 222 -2.18 -8.22 -13.73
C LEU A 222 -1.23 -8.03 -14.92
N ASN A 223 -0.10 -8.73 -14.89
CA ASN A 223 0.86 -8.74 -15.99
C ASN A 223 0.48 -9.86 -16.96
N VAL A 224 -0.10 -9.49 -18.09
CA VAL A 224 -0.67 -10.37 -19.13
C VAL A 224 0.11 -10.22 -20.45
N GLU A 225 -0.03 -11.16 -21.35
CA GLU A 225 0.45 -11.00 -22.73
C GLU A 225 -0.39 -9.95 -23.49
N ASP A 226 0.23 -9.30 -24.49
CA ASP A 226 -0.44 -8.25 -25.29
C ASP A 226 -1.75 -8.72 -25.92
N ASN A 227 -1.84 -10.00 -26.30
CA ASN A 227 -3.04 -10.59 -26.91
C ASN A 227 -4.18 -10.84 -25.91
N ASP A 228 -3.86 -10.92 -24.61
CA ASP A 228 -4.81 -11.29 -23.56
C ASP A 228 -5.40 -10.08 -22.82
N ILE A 229 -4.97 -8.87 -23.15
CA ILE A 229 -5.46 -7.63 -22.49
C ILE A 229 -6.99 -7.54 -22.52
N ASN A 230 -7.63 -7.99 -23.60
CA ASN A 230 -9.09 -7.92 -23.78
C ASN A 230 -9.83 -9.18 -23.33
N THR A 231 -9.13 -10.26 -22.99
CA THR A 231 -9.72 -11.57 -22.69
C THR A 231 -9.53 -11.99 -21.22
N CYS A 232 -8.79 -11.22 -20.45
CA CYS A 232 -8.50 -11.54 -19.05
C CYS A 232 -9.77 -11.40 -18.19
N LEU A 233 -10.39 -12.53 -17.86
CA LEU A 233 -11.62 -12.63 -17.06
C LEU A 233 -11.45 -12.19 -15.59
N LEU A 234 -10.22 -11.94 -15.14
CA LEU A 234 -9.94 -11.45 -13.78
C LEU A 234 -10.40 -10.00 -13.52
N TYR A 235 -10.76 -9.26 -14.57
CA TYR A 235 -11.32 -7.90 -14.44
C TYR A 235 -12.78 -7.85 -13.98
N THR A 236 -13.46 -8.98 -13.82
CA THR A 236 -14.91 -9.06 -13.57
C THR A 236 -15.30 -9.58 -12.20
N SER A 237 -14.36 -9.80 -11.28
CA SER A 237 -14.69 -10.15 -9.90
C SER A 237 -14.79 -8.90 -9.04
N ASP A 238 -16.03 -8.47 -8.78
CA ASP A 238 -16.40 -7.49 -7.76
C ASP A 238 -16.02 -7.95 -6.33
#